data_4fa76c955e4e7e427de13191e8a5d7db
#
_entry.id   4fa76c955e4e7e427de13191e8a5d7db
#
_cell.length_a   1.000
_cell.length_b   1.000
_cell.length_c   1.000
_cell.angle_alpha   90.00
_cell.angle_beta   90.00
_cell.angle_gamma   90.00
#
_symmetry.space_group_name_H-M   'P 1'
#
loop_
_entity.id
_entity.type
_entity.pdbx_description
1 polymer ?
#
loop_
_entity_poly.entity_id
_entity_poly.type
_entity_poly.pdbx_seq_one_letter_code
_entity_poly.pdbx_strand_id
1 'polypeptide(L)'
;CREASGVSFEEASKKFGADKLSNWENGVDYPTYTQLQQLCDFYRKPVAICFFPEPPVLKSLSTSFRTIPSIIKDNLLNRNTIKLVDEARVMQLNLYELNGHENIPYTYFSSRAFSQNLPQMAKELRQILNVTISRQKKIKSSSEHFEFWREKFSEIGVFVFKDAFGDN
;
A
#
# COMPACT_ATOMS: atom_id res chain seq x y z
N CYS A 1 0.79 -18.38 -3.12
CA CYS A 1 1.18 -17.41 -2.06
C CYS A 1 2.57 -16.84 -2.29
N ARG A 2 3.61 -17.67 -2.42
CA ARG A 2 5.01 -17.24 -2.57
C ARG A 2 5.21 -16.27 -3.74
N GLU A 3 4.83 -16.68 -4.93
CA GLU A 3 4.97 -15.87 -6.16
C GLU A 3 4.24 -14.52 -6.08
N ALA A 4 3.01 -14.53 -5.55
CA ALA A 4 2.24 -13.31 -5.31
C ALA A 4 2.87 -12.36 -4.28
N SER A 5 3.83 -12.85 -3.50
CA SER A 5 4.60 -12.05 -2.53
C SER A 5 5.98 -11.64 -3.07
N GLY A 6 6.29 -11.97 -4.33
CA GLY A 6 7.58 -11.67 -4.95
C GLY A 6 8.77 -12.42 -4.33
N VAL A 7 8.51 -13.53 -3.60
CA VAL A 7 9.56 -14.33 -2.97
C VAL A 7 10.03 -15.42 -3.91
N SER A 8 11.34 -15.47 -4.18
CA SER A 8 11.93 -16.54 -4.99
C SER A 8 11.92 -17.88 -4.24
N PHE A 9 11.93 -19.00 -4.99
CA PHE A 9 12.04 -20.32 -4.39
C PHE A 9 13.35 -20.46 -3.60
N GLU A 10 14.44 -19.92 -4.14
CA GLU A 10 15.74 -19.95 -3.50
C GLU A 10 15.76 -19.22 -2.15
N GLU A 11 15.12 -18.06 -2.06
CA GLU A 11 15.02 -17.29 -0.83
C GLU A 11 14.19 -18.03 0.24
N ALA A 12 13.05 -18.59 -0.14
CA ALA A 12 12.21 -19.37 0.77
C ALA A 12 12.86 -20.68 1.20
N SER A 13 13.58 -21.36 0.29
CA SER A 13 14.24 -22.63 0.57
C SER A 13 15.39 -22.49 1.56
N LYS A 14 16.07 -21.34 1.61
CA LYS A 14 17.10 -21.06 2.64
C LYS A 14 16.51 -21.07 4.06
N LYS A 15 15.25 -20.71 4.21
CA LYS A 15 14.59 -20.65 5.53
C LYS A 15 13.86 -21.93 5.91
N PHE A 16 13.22 -22.58 4.96
CA PHE A 16 12.33 -23.73 5.23
C PHE A 16 12.90 -25.08 4.78
N GLY A 17 13.98 -25.07 4.01
CA GLY A 17 14.57 -26.25 3.36
C GLY A 17 13.94 -26.51 1.98
N ALA A 18 14.80 -26.79 0.99
CA ALA A 18 14.36 -26.92 -0.40
C ALA A 18 13.39 -28.10 -0.59
N ASP A 19 13.70 -29.27 -0.05
CA ASP A 19 12.89 -30.48 -0.19
C ASP A 19 11.51 -30.32 0.45
N LYS A 20 11.45 -29.76 1.67
CA LYS A 20 10.19 -29.52 2.37
C LYS A 20 9.33 -28.53 1.61
N LEU A 21 9.91 -27.41 1.20
CA LEU A 21 9.18 -26.37 0.45
C LEU A 21 8.64 -26.92 -0.87
N SER A 22 9.46 -27.67 -1.60
CA SER A 22 9.05 -28.31 -2.84
C SER A 22 7.90 -29.30 -2.64
N ASN A 23 7.98 -30.13 -1.60
CA ASN A 23 6.92 -31.09 -1.28
C ASN A 23 5.61 -30.39 -0.90
N TRP A 24 5.67 -29.30 -0.14
CA TRP A 24 4.50 -28.52 0.22
C TRP A 24 3.86 -27.82 -0.98
N GLU A 25 4.68 -27.21 -1.85
CA GLU A 25 4.17 -26.53 -3.05
C GLU A 25 3.59 -27.51 -4.10
N ASN A 26 4.09 -28.73 -4.16
CA ASN A 26 3.61 -29.78 -5.04
C ASN A 26 2.49 -30.65 -4.44
N GLY A 27 2.10 -30.41 -3.16
CA GLY A 27 1.07 -31.19 -2.49
C GLY A 27 1.46 -32.63 -2.16
N VAL A 28 2.76 -32.94 -2.13
CA VAL A 28 3.31 -34.25 -1.75
C VAL A 28 3.26 -34.44 -0.23
N ASP A 29 3.47 -33.33 0.48
CA ASP A 29 3.42 -33.29 1.94
C ASP A 29 2.71 -32.00 2.39
N TYR A 30 2.33 -31.91 3.67
CA TYR A 30 1.59 -30.78 4.21
C TYR A 30 2.34 -30.17 5.39
N PRO A 31 2.45 -28.83 5.45
CA PRO A 31 3.02 -28.17 6.62
C PRO A 31 2.08 -28.33 7.83
N THR A 32 2.65 -28.45 9.02
CA THR A 32 1.87 -28.28 10.26
C THR A 32 1.33 -26.84 10.32
N TYR A 33 0.29 -26.61 11.16
CA TYR A 33 -0.28 -25.27 11.31
C TYR A 33 0.78 -24.21 11.69
N THR A 34 1.68 -24.56 12.60
CA THR A 34 2.79 -23.67 13.00
C THR A 34 3.74 -23.35 11.84
N GLN A 35 4.08 -24.36 11.04
CA GLN A 35 4.91 -24.17 9.85
C GLN A 35 4.20 -23.33 8.78
N LEU A 36 2.90 -23.57 8.57
CA LEU A 36 2.07 -22.78 7.67
C LEU A 36 2.01 -21.31 8.12
N GLN A 37 1.84 -21.07 9.42
CA GLN A 37 1.86 -19.72 9.98
C GLN A 37 3.20 -19.03 9.75
N GLN A 38 4.32 -19.70 10.03
CA GLN A 38 5.67 -19.17 9.77
C GLN A 38 5.89 -18.86 8.28
N LEU A 39 5.34 -19.68 7.40
CA LEU A 39 5.41 -19.52 5.96
C LEU A 39 4.61 -18.30 5.50
N CYS A 40 3.39 -18.15 6.02
CA CYS A 40 2.53 -17.01 5.74
C CYS A 40 3.08 -15.70 6.29
N ASP A 41 3.65 -15.71 7.50
CA ASP A 41 4.34 -14.57 8.10
C ASP A 41 5.55 -14.15 7.24
N PHE A 42 6.30 -15.13 6.75
CA PHE A 42 7.44 -14.87 5.86
C PHE A 42 7.00 -14.26 4.52
N TYR A 43 5.85 -14.68 3.99
CA TYR A 43 5.25 -14.11 2.77
C TYR A 43 4.46 -12.83 3.03
N ARG A 44 4.33 -12.40 4.29
CA ARG A 44 3.51 -11.26 4.68
C ARG A 44 2.06 -11.40 4.22
N LYS A 45 1.49 -12.58 4.35
CA LYS A 45 0.12 -12.92 4.00
C LYS A 45 -0.61 -13.52 5.18
N PRO A 46 -1.91 -13.23 5.37
CA PRO A 46 -2.70 -13.88 6.41
C PRO A 46 -2.86 -15.38 6.11
N VAL A 47 -2.81 -16.21 7.15
CA VAL A 47 -2.95 -17.67 7.03
C VAL A 47 -4.25 -18.08 6.36
N ALA A 48 -5.31 -17.30 6.53
CA ALA A 48 -6.62 -17.53 5.92
C ALA A 48 -6.56 -17.70 4.38
N ILE A 49 -5.61 -17.03 3.71
CA ILE A 49 -5.45 -17.16 2.24
C ILE A 49 -5.13 -18.59 1.81
N CYS A 50 -4.43 -19.34 2.64
CA CYS A 50 -4.04 -20.72 2.33
C CYS A 50 -5.22 -21.71 2.36
N PHE A 51 -6.37 -21.30 2.89
CA PHE A 51 -7.59 -22.10 2.97
C PHE A 51 -8.62 -21.75 1.91
N PHE A 52 -8.34 -20.79 1.03
CA PHE A 52 -9.23 -20.51 -0.08
C PHE A 52 -9.09 -21.58 -1.17
N PRO A 53 -10.20 -22.02 -1.79
CA PRO A 53 -10.18 -23.02 -2.87
C PRO A 53 -9.39 -22.53 -4.08
N GLU A 54 -9.37 -21.22 -4.34
CA GLU A 54 -8.58 -20.58 -5.39
C GLU A 54 -7.83 -19.37 -4.81
N PRO A 55 -6.60 -19.11 -5.29
CA PRO A 55 -5.87 -17.92 -4.89
C PRO A 55 -6.65 -16.66 -5.24
N PRO A 56 -6.76 -15.67 -4.34
CA PRO A 56 -7.43 -14.42 -4.65
C PRO A 56 -6.69 -13.68 -5.77
N VAL A 57 -7.44 -13.21 -6.77
CA VAL A 57 -6.91 -12.40 -7.85
C VAL A 57 -6.55 -11.02 -7.29
N LEU A 58 -5.27 -10.78 -7.08
CA LEU A 58 -4.77 -9.50 -6.64
C LEU A 58 -4.63 -8.56 -7.85
N LYS A 59 -5.22 -7.38 -7.76
CA LYS A 59 -4.98 -6.33 -8.77
C LYS A 59 -3.50 -5.94 -8.73
N SER A 60 -2.87 -5.88 -9.90
CA SER A 60 -1.46 -5.47 -10.00
C SER A 60 -1.24 -4.11 -9.33
N LEU A 61 -0.17 -4.01 -8.55
CA LEU A 61 0.24 -2.77 -7.89
C LEU A 61 0.69 -1.69 -8.88
N SER A 62 1.13 -2.09 -10.08
CA SER A 62 1.54 -1.18 -11.14
C SER A 62 0.48 -0.13 -11.49
N THR A 63 -0.80 -0.50 -11.39
CA THR A 63 -1.92 0.43 -11.61
C THR A 63 -2.14 1.43 -10.47
N SER A 64 -1.58 1.17 -9.30
CA SER A 64 -1.74 2.02 -8.10
C SER A 64 -0.67 3.12 -7.99
N PHE A 65 0.45 2.97 -8.70
CA PHE A 65 1.55 3.95 -8.68
C PHE A 65 1.53 4.79 -9.95
N ARG A 66 1.10 6.05 -9.85
CA ARG A 66 0.96 6.98 -10.98
C ARG A 66 2.27 7.49 -11.57
N THR A 67 3.41 7.34 -10.88
CA THR A 67 4.58 8.16 -11.17
C THR A 67 5.75 7.47 -11.84
N ILE A 68 5.81 6.13 -11.91
CA ILE A 68 6.99 5.45 -12.48
C ILE A 68 6.58 4.21 -13.29
N PRO A 69 6.02 4.37 -14.52
CA PRO A 69 5.60 3.22 -15.32
C PRO A 69 6.75 2.29 -15.76
N SER A 70 7.97 2.81 -15.84
CA SER A 70 9.13 2.08 -16.36
C SER A 70 10.02 1.42 -15.30
N ILE A 71 9.91 1.80 -14.04
CA ILE A 71 10.82 1.33 -12.98
C ILE A 71 10.14 0.29 -12.08
N ILE A 72 8.83 0.30 -11.96
CA ILE A 72 8.10 -0.68 -11.17
C ILE A 72 7.70 -1.87 -12.06
N LYS A 73 8.66 -2.72 -12.36
CA LYS A 73 8.33 -4.14 -12.56
C LYS A 73 7.88 -4.65 -11.20
N ASP A 74 6.75 -5.33 -11.14
CA ASP A 74 6.11 -5.83 -9.89
C ASP A 74 7.08 -6.55 -8.93
N ASN A 75 8.23 -6.99 -9.44
CA ASN A 75 9.29 -7.69 -8.70
C ASN A 75 10.28 -6.77 -7.96
N LEU A 76 10.17 -5.45 -8.06
CA LEU A 76 11.11 -4.50 -7.43
C LEU A 76 10.53 -3.84 -6.17
N LEU A 77 9.25 -4.05 -5.86
CA LEU A 77 8.68 -3.49 -4.65
C LEU A 77 9.07 -4.35 -3.45
N ASN A 78 9.63 -3.69 -2.44
CA ASN A 78 9.88 -4.31 -1.14
C ASN A 78 8.55 -4.86 -0.57
N ARG A 79 8.62 -6.04 0.06
CA ARG A 79 7.48 -6.71 0.71
C ARG A 79 6.76 -5.82 1.73
N ASN A 80 7.50 -4.98 2.45
CA ASN A 80 6.89 -4.02 3.38
C ASN A 80 6.06 -2.97 2.65
N THR A 81 6.50 -2.48 1.50
CA THR A 81 5.73 -1.56 0.66
C THR A 81 4.43 -2.20 0.18
N ILE A 82 4.48 -3.47 -0.26
CA ILE A 82 3.30 -4.22 -0.69
C ILE A 82 2.30 -4.34 0.48
N LYS A 83 2.77 -4.72 1.66
CA LYS A 83 1.95 -4.82 2.88
C LYS A 83 1.27 -3.49 3.21
N LEU A 84 2.00 -2.38 3.19
CA LEU A 84 1.45 -1.05 3.49
C LEU A 84 0.38 -0.63 2.48
N VAL A 85 0.55 -0.96 1.19
CA VAL A 85 -0.48 -0.70 0.17
C VAL A 85 -1.73 -1.55 0.42
N ASP A 86 -1.56 -2.82 0.79
CA ASP A 86 -2.69 -3.70 1.11
C ASP A 86 -3.43 -3.20 2.37
N GLU A 87 -2.72 -2.77 3.40
CA GLU A 87 -3.31 -2.13 4.60
C GLU A 87 -4.07 -0.85 4.26
N ALA A 88 -3.51 0.01 3.41
CA ALA A 88 -4.19 1.22 2.95
C ALA A 88 -5.48 0.91 2.17
N ARG A 89 -5.48 -0.17 1.37
CA ARG A 89 -6.69 -0.65 0.67
C ARG A 89 -7.76 -1.14 1.63
N VAL A 90 -7.37 -1.87 2.68
CA VAL A 90 -8.31 -2.30 3.72
C VAL A 90 -8.90 -1.09 4.44
N MET A 91 -8.10 -0.09 4.79
CA MET A 91 -8.60 1.16 5.38
C MET A 91 -9.55 1.90 4.45
N GLN A 92 -9.27 1.93 3.14
CA GLN A 92 -10.17 2.52 2.15
C GLN A 92 -11.51 1.78 2.08
N LEU A 93 -11.49 0.44 2.12
CA LEU A 93 -12.70 -0.37 2.13
C LEU A 93 -13.53 -0.14 3.39
N ASN A 94 -12.89 -0.14 4.56
CA ASN A 94 -13.55 0.13 5.84
C ASN A 94 -14.20 1.52 5.84
N LEU A 95 -13.52 2.53 5.30
CA LEU A 95 -14.05 3.87 5.19
C LEU A 95 -15.27 3.94 4.24
N TYR A 96 -15.21 3.22 3.13
CA TYR A 96 -16.32 3.09 2.19
C TYR A 96 -17.55 2.45 2.86
N GLU A 97 -17.36 1.39 3.65
CA GLU A 97 -18.43 0.73 4.41
C GLU A 97 -19.02 1.66 5.47
N LEU A 98 -18.17 2.36 6.24
CA LEU A 98 -18.60 3.31 7.26
C LEU A 98 -19.39 4.49 6.69
N ASN A 99 -19.12 4.89 5.46
CA ASN A 99 -19.84 5.95 4.75
C ASN A 99 -21.09 5.44 4.00
N GLY A 100 -21.62 4.28 4.35
CA GLY A 100 -22.82 3.74 3.72
C GLY A 100 -22.65 3.32 2.27
N HIS A 101 -21.46 2.86 1.91
CA HIS A 101 -21.05 2.45 0.55
C HIS A 101 -20.94 3.63 -0.44
N GLU A 102 -20.77 4.83 0.06
CA GLU A 102 -20.46 6.00 -0.75
C GLU A 102 -18.98 6.35 -0.64
N ASN A 103 -18.34 6.55 -1.79
CA ASN A 103 -16.99 7.10 -1.79
C ASN A 103 -17.04 8.59 -1.49
N ILE A 104 -16.20 9.05 -0.59
CA ILE A 104 -15.94 10.47 -0.43
C ILE A 104 -15.45 10.99 -1.79
N PRO A 105 -16.11 12.01 -2.38
CA PRO A 105 -15.76 12.45 -3.71
C PRO A 105 -14.32 12.98 -3.75
N TYR A 106 -13.39 12.15 -4.28
CA TYR A 106 -12.00 12.55 -4.60
C TYR A 106 -11.90 13.23 -5.97
N THR A 107 -13.00 13.81 -6.42
CA THR A 107 -13.22 14.39 -7.75
C THR A 107 -12.21 15.49 -8.11
N TYR A 108 -11.55 16.04 -7.11
CA TYR A 108 -10.63 17.16 -7.31
C TYR A 108 -9.31 16.80 -8.01
N PHE A 109 -8.85 15.55 -7.90
CA PHE A 109 -7.53 15.17 -8.43
C PHE A 109 -7.60 14.29 -9.69
N SER A 110 -8.69 13.57 -9.92
CA SER A 110 -8.78 12.60 -11.02
C SER A 110 -9.10 13.20 -12.37
N SER A 111 -9.80 14.35 -12.41
CA SER A 111 -10.28 14.98 -13.63
C SER A 111 -9.63 16.35 -13.93
N ARG A 112 -8.77 16.84 -13.06
CA ARG A 112 -8.17 18.17 -13.22
C ARG A 112 -6.78 18.08 -13.80
N ALA A 113 -6.59 18.67 -14.99
CA ALA A 113 -5.26 18.94 -15.49
C ALA A 113 -4.66 20.11 -14.68
N PHE A 114 -3.71 19.83 -13.82
CA PHE A 114 -2.94 20.90 -13.16
C PHE A 114 -2.04 21.62 -14.17
N SER A 115 -1.84 22.92 -13.93
CA SER A 115 -0.88 23.70 -14.70
C SER A 115 0.50 23.05 -14.63
N GLN A 116 1.20 22.97 -15.76
CA GLN A 116 2.60 22.52 -15.81
C GLN A 116 3.57 23.52 -15.15
N ASN A 117 3.09 24.73 -14.87
CA ASN A 117 3.83 25.74 -14.14
C ASN A 117 3.73 25.47 -12.63
N LEU A 118 4.81 25.05 -11.99
CA LEU A 118 4.86 24.67 -10.60
C LEU A 118 4.36 25.75 -9.62
N PRO A 119 4.71 27.05 -9.75
CA PRO A 119 4.15 28.11 -8.91
C PRO A 119 2.61 28.23 -9.05
N GLN A 120 2.09 28.12 -10.26
CA GLN A 120 0.65 28.18 -10.51
C GLN A 120 -0.07 26.96 -9.92
N MET A 121 0.51 25.76 -10.13
CA MET A 121 -0.02 24.52 -9.53
C MET A 121 -0.05 24.59 -7.99
N ALA A 122 1.01 25.12 -7.38
CA ALA A 122 1.05 25.30 -5.93
C ALA A 122 -0.01 26.29 -5.42
N LYS A 123 -0.31 27.33 -6.20
CA LYS A 123 -1.38 28.29 -5.87
C LYS A 123 -2.76 27.63 -5.96
N GLU A 124 -3.02 26.87 -7.02
CA GLU A 124 -4.26 26.13 -7.23
C GLU A 124 -4.50 25.09 -6.12
N LEU A 125 -3.46 24.32 -5.75
CA LEU A 125 -3.54 23.37 -4.64
C LEU A 125 -3.87 24.06 -3.31
N ARG A 126 -3.23 25.19 -3.00
CA ARG A 126 -3.54 25.95 -1.78
C ARG A 126 -4.98 26.48 -1.77
N GLN A 127 -5.52 26.88 -2.91
CA GLN A 127 -6.92 27.30 -3.02
C GLN A 127 -7.87 26.13 -2.73
N ILE A 128 -7.61 24.95 -3.32
CA ILE A 128 -8.40 23.73 -3.08
C ILE A 128 -8.38 23.35 -1.59
N LEU A 129 -7.20 23.38 -0.98
CA LEU A 129 -6.99 23.01 0.42
C LEU A 129 -7.34 24.12 1.41
N ASN A 130 -7.81 25.28 0.92
CA ASN A 130 -8.10 26.47 1.73
C ASN A 130 -6.93 26.85 2.66
N VAL A 131 -5.71 26.83 2.12
CA VAL A 131 -4.48 27.12 2.87
C VAL A 131 -3.83 28.39 2.36
N THR A 132 -3.69 29.37 3.25
CA THR A 132 -2.94 30.60 2.95
C THR A 132 -1.46 30.44 3.35
N ILE A 133 -0.59 31.14 2.62
CA ILE A 133 0.86 31.19 2.96
C ILE A 133 1.07 31.71 4.38
N SER A 134 0.27 32.71 4.81
CA SER A 134 0.36 33.28 6.15
C SER A 134 0.03 32.25 7.23
N ARG A 135 -0.95 31.38 7.01
CA ARG A 135 -1.27 30.29 7.96
C ARG A 135 -0.15 29.25 7.99
N GLN A 136 0.37 28.87 6.84
CA GLN A 136 1.49 27.92 6.74
C GLN A 136 2.75 28.43 7.46
N LYS A 137 3.09 29.70 7.33
CA LYS A 137 4.27 30.33 7.97
C LYS A 137 4.18 30.41 9.51
N LYS A 138 2.99 30.31 10.09
CA LYS A 138 2.81 30.31 11.55
C LYS A 138 3.16 29.00 12.23
N ILE A 139 3.21 27.92 11.47
CA ILE A 139 3.58 26.59 11.98
C ILE A 139 5.09 26.54 12.15
N LYS A 140 5.55 26.13 13.33
CA LYS A 140 6.97 26.22 13.69
C LYS A 140 7.71 24.88 13.60
N SER A 141 7.02 23.78 13.89
CA SER A 141 7.66 22.46 13.92
C SER A 141 7.34 21.64 12.67
N SER A 142 8.28 20.78 12.29
CA SER A 142 8.11 19.84 11.15
C SER A 142 6.95 18.87 11.39
N SER A 143 6.76 18.44 12.64
CA SER A 143 5.66 17.53 12.99
C SER A 143 4.29 18.21 12.84
N GLU A 144 4.17 19.46 13.34
CA GLU A 144 2.94 20.24 13.17
C GLU A 144 2.64 20.53 11.70
N HIS A 145 3.66 20.78 10.88
CA HIS A 145 3.50 20.93 9.44
C HIS A 145 2.94 19.67 8.79
N PHE A 146 3.47 18.50 9.16
CA PHE A 146 2.98 17.23 8.63
C PHE A 146 1.50 17.00 9.00
N GLU A 147 1.15 17.15 10.28
CA GLU A 147 -0.24 16.96 10.73
C GLU A 147 -1.19 17.98 10.11
N PHE A 148 -0.78 19.23 9.99
CA PHE A 148 -1.56 20.26 9.33
C PHE A 148 -1.89 19.92 7.88
N TRP A 149 -0.91 19.47 7.09
CA TRP A 149 -1.13 19.08 5.72
C TRP A 149 -1.95 17.79 5.63
N ARG A 150 -1.70 16.82 6.50
CA ARG A 150 -2.47 15.59 6.57
C ARG A 150 -3.96 15.88 6.81
N GLU A 151 -4.28 16.75 7.75
CA GLU A 151 -5.64 17.20 8.02
C GLU A 151 -6.27 17.86 6.79
N LYS A 152 -5.56 18.79 6.15
CA LYS A 152 -6.05 19.50 4.98
C LYS A 152 -6.32 18.58 3.78
N PHE A 153 -5.49 17.57 3.57
CA PHE A 153 -5.73 16.57 2.55
C PHE A 153 -6.91 15.66 2.92
N SER A 154 -7.09 15.30 4.19
CA SER A 154 -8.22 14.48 4.62
C SER A 154 -9.57 15.19 4.42
N GLU A 155 -9.64 16.51 4.57
CA GLU A 155 -10.84 17.32 4.31
C GLU A 155 -11.36 17.17 2.87
N ILE A 156 -10.50 16.85 1.92
CA ILE A 156 -10.84 16.64 0.50
C ILE A 156 -10.84 15.16 0.09
N GLY A 157 -10.82 14.23 1.05
CA GLY A 157 -10.89 12.79 0.83
C GLY A 157 -9.57 12.14 0.44
N VAL A 158 -8.43 12.81 0.67
CA VAL A 158 -7.09 12.25 0.45
C VAL A 158 -6.45 11.92 1.78
N PHE A 159 -6.30 10.62 2.07
CA PHE A 159 -5.72 10.14 3.31
C PHE A 159 -4.22 9.90 3.17
N VAL A 160 -3.45 10.52 4.06
CA VAL A 160 -1.98 10.43 4.09
C VAL A 160 -1.57 9.57 5.27
N PHE A 161 -0.89 8.47 5.00
CA PHE A 161 -0.32 7.57 6.01
C PHE A 161 1.17 7.83 6.16
N LYS A 162 1.67 7.68 7.38
CA LYS A 162 3.09 7.75 7.70
C LYS A 162 3.49 6.46 8.38
N ASP A 163 4.44 5.75 7.77
CA ASP A 163 5.01 4.55 8.34
C ASP A 163 6.48 4.42 7.96
N ALA A 164 7.19 3.52 8.63
CA ALA A 164 8.56 3.20 8.30
C ALA A 164 8.62 2.19 7.14
N PHE A 165 9.23 2.58 6.04
CA PHE A 165 9.43 1.73 4.87
C PHE A 165 10.73 0.90 4.95
N GLY A 166 11.43 0.94 6.08
CA GLY A 166 12.67 0.21 6.28
C GLY A 166 12.46 -1.27 6.56
N ASP A 167 13.42 -2.09 6.14
CA ASP A 167 13.55 -3.46 6.61
C ASP A 167 14.02 -3.44 8.07
N ASN A 168 13.21 -3.99 8.98
CA ASN A 168 13.62 -4.34 10.34
C ASN A 168 14.16 -5.76 10.33
#